data_c0e4d66666359b6c0eea7a92a98f70c3
#
_entry.id   c0e4d66666359b6c0eea7a92a98f70c3
#
_cell.length_a   1.000
_cell.length_b   1.000
_cell.length_c   1.000
_cell.angle_alpha   90.00
_cell.angle_beta   90.00
_cell.angle_gamma   90.00
#
_symmetry.space_group_name_H-M   'P 1'
#
loop_
_entity.id
_entity.type
_entity.pdbx_description
1 polymer ?
#
loop_
_entity_poly.entity_id
_entity_poly.type
_entity_poly.pdbx_seq_one_letter_code
_entity_poly.pdbx_strand_id
1 'polypeptide(L)'
;MFKRLTIVLLLVVSGFSTALAFANNAEEKKLLRIFDEIWQYDMTRDPTYATYVGYPGQNGLWPDVSQAAVAADTEKRREFLAKLRKINRKRLGDDSLLDWQLVEKNLAGQVDSSEFPDQYILIHQRGGVQQGIAETLSMMPQRNRQDFQDQLTRLTNASAYIEQNIAMLREGLAKGITPPQITLRDVPQQIRNTIPEDVNQSPLLSSFTNFPDSISDDEEAALIAEAKRIITEQLYPAFNQLLVFMETDYIPNAASSIALSDMPDGTNWYNHRVKQFTTSSLTANEIHELGLSEVKRIRAEMDKVIADSGFEGSFSEFTHFLRTDKQFYMTSAEDLLRGYRD
;
A
#
# COMPACT_ATOMS: atom_id res chain seq x y z
N MET A 1 -40.52 -27.83 14.45
CA MET A 1 -39.28 -27.04 14.58
C MET A 1 -37.99 -27.87 14.31
N PHE A 2 -38.09 -29.19 14.09
CA PHE A 2 -36.92 -30.09 13.89
C PHE A 2 -36.54 -30.41 12.44
N LYS A 3 -37.35 -30.04 11.43
CA LYS A 3 -37.06 -30.34 10.01
C LYS A 3 -36.12 -29.30 9.29
N ARG A 4 -35.93 -28.12 9.87
CA ARG A 4 -35.02 -27.09 9.27
C ARG A 4 -33.56 -27.20 9.73
N LEU A 5 -33.30 -27.87 10.86
CA LEU A 5 -31.95 -28.07 11.37
C LEU A 5 -31.16 -29.15 10.62
N THR A 6 -31.86 -30.15 10.08
CA THR A 6 -31.24 -31.28 9.37
C THR A 6 -30.74 -30.89 7.95
N ILE A 7 -31.38 -29.92 7.30
CA ILE A 7 -30.98 -29.46 5.96
C ILE A 7 -29.73 -28.54 6.02
N VAL A 8 -29.61 -27.75 7.10
CA VAL A 8 -28.43 -26.89 7.30
C VAL A 8 -27.20 -27.74 7.65
N LEU A 9 -27.38 -28.82 8.40
CA LEU A 9 -26.25 -29.72 8.74
C LEU A 9 -25.77 -30.52 7.52
N LEU A 10 -26.68 -30.90 6.60
CA LEU A 10 -26.33 -31.59 5.34
C LEU A 10 -25.60 -30.70 4.33
N LEU A 11 -25.90 -29.40 4.28
CA LEU A 11 -25.20 -28.44 3.44
C LEU A 11 -23.81 -28.09 3.97
N VAL A 12 -23.63 -28.05 5.28
CA VAL A 12 -22.30 -27.84 5.90
C VAL A 12 -21.42 -29.09 5.74
N VAL A 13 -21.98 -30.28 5.83
CA VAL A 13 -21.24 -31.54 5.62
C VAL A 13 -20.90 -31.75 4.15
N SER A 14 -21.75 -31.35 3.19
CA SER A 14 -21.43 -31.43 1.76
C SER A 14 -20.38 -30.38 1.34
N GLY A 15 -20.38 -29.18 1.93
CA GLY A 15 -19.33 -28.17 1.70
C GLY A 15 -17.96 -28.60 2.27
N PHE A 16 -17.93 -29.26 3.43
CA PHE A 16 -16.72 -29.85 3.99
C PHE A 16 -16.22 -31.06 3.20
N SER A 17 -17.12 -31.85 2.63
CA SER A 17 -16.74 -33.03 1.84
C SER A 17 -16.13 -32.66 0.48
N THR A 18 -16.56 -31.57 -0.14
CA THR A 18 -15.95 -31.06 -1.38
C THR A 18 -14.58 -30.44 -1.09
N ALA A 19 -14.43 -29.66 -0.01
CA ALA A 19 -13.12 -29.14 0.40
C ALA A 19 -12.10 -30.24 0.73
N LEU A 20 -12.54 -31.34 1.36
CA LEU A 20 -11.70 -32.52 1.64
C LEU A 20 -11.39 -33.36 0.39
N ALA A 21 -12.25 -33.38 -0.61
CA ALA A 21 -12.01 -34.11 -1.87
C ALA A 21 -10.92 -33.44 -2.73
N PHE A 22 -10.84 -32.12 -2.73
CA PHE A 22 -9.77 -31.37 -3.42
C PHE A 22 -8.40 -31.50 -2.72
N ALA A 23 -8.35 -31.69 -1.40
CA ALA A 23 -7.10 -31.81 -0.64
C ALA A 23 -6.29 -33.11 -0.91
N ASN A 24 -6.75 -34.01 -1.77
CA ASN A 24 -6.06 -35.28 -2.04
C ASN A 24 -5.17 -35.26 -3.29
N ASN A 25 -5.22 -34.20 -4.11
CA ASN A 25 -4.39 -34.08 -5.28
C ASN A 25 -2.95 -33.65 -4.88
N ALA A 26 -1.96 -34.43 -5.25
CA ALA A 26 -0.57 -34.16 -4.89
C ALA A 26 -0.06 -32.84 -5.47
N GLU A 27 -0.56 -32.41 -6.63
CA GLU A 27 -0.18 -31.13 -7.23
C GLU A 27 -0.81 -29.94 -6.50
N GLU A 28 -2.05 -30.04 -6.05
CA GLU A 28 -2.68 -29.01 -5.22
C GLU A 28 -1.98 -28.85 -3.87
N LYS A 29 -1.59 -29.95 -3.24
CA LYS A 29 -0.77 -29.89 -2.01
C LYS A 29 0.59 -29.23 -2.22
N LYS A 30 1.21 -29.40 -3.39
CA LYS A 30 2.46 -28.69 -3.74
C LYS A 30 2.19 -27.21 -3.96
N LEU A 31 1.10 -26.86 -4.66
CA LEU A 31 0.70 -25.48 -4.91
C LEU A 31 0.47 -24.72 -3.60
N LEU A 32 -0.34 -25.27 -2.70
CA LEU A 32 -0.62 -24.67 -1.39
C LEU A 32 0.64 -24.49 -0.54
N ARG A 33 1.59 -25.42 -0.58
CA ARG A 33 2.88 -25.24 0.11
C ARG A 33 3.69 -24.09 -0.47
N ILE A 34 3.69 -23.92 -1.79
CA ILE A 34 4.37 -22.79 -2.44
C ILE A 34 3.71 -21.47 -2.03
N PHE A 35 2.38 -21.42 -1.96
CA PHE A 35 1.66 -20.23 -1.48
C PHE A 35 1.99 -19.91 -0.03
N ASP A 36 2.06 -20.92 0.84
CA ASP A 36 2.48 -20.74 2.23
C ASP A 36 3.93 -20.24 2.34
N GLU A 37 4.86 -20.79 1.55
CA GLU A 37 6.25 -20.30 1.50
C GLU A 37 6.34 -18.85 1.05
N ILE A 38 5.54 -18.43 0.04
CA ILE A 38 5.47 -17.05 -0.44
C ILE A 38 4.90 -16.17 0.66
N TRP A 39 3.79 -16.57 1.27
CA TRP A 39 3.15 -15.82 2.36
C TRP A 39 4.10 -15.59 3.54
N GLN A 40 4.76 -16.62 4.02
CA GLN A 40 5.71 -16.51 5.12
C GLN A 40 6.88 -15.60 4.76
N TYR A 41 7.39 -15.70 3.52
CA TYR A 41 8.43 -14.82 3.03
C TYR A 41 7.96 -13.37 2.97
N ASP A 42 6.77 -13.10 2.42
CA ASP A 42 6.21 -11.76 2.31
C ASP A 42 6.02 -11.12 3.69
N MET A 43 5.56 -11.88 4.69
CA MET A 43 5.42 -11.40 6.06
C MET A 43 6.75 -11.00 6.71
N THR A 44 7.83 -11.70 6.38
CA THR A 44 9.17 -11.35 6.89
C THR A 44 9.83 -10.23 6.08
N ARG A 45 9.52 -10.13 4.78
CA ARG A 45 10.07 -9.11 3.88
C ARG A 45 9.43 -7.75 4.10
N ASP A 46 8.14 -7.72 4.44
CA ASP A 46 7.39 -6.52 4.79
C ASP A 46 6.75 -6.62 6.18
N PRO A 47 7.52 -6.32 7.25
CA PRO A 47 7.02 -6.32 8.63
C PRO A 47 5.90 -5.32 8.87
N THR A 48 5.77 -4.26 8.06
CA THR A 48 4.68 -3.28 8.20
C THR A 48 3.36 -3.87 7.73
N TYR A 49 3.37 -4.53 6.57
CA TYR A 49 2.22 -5.27 6.08
C TYR A 49 1.86 -6.45 7.00
N ALA A 50 2.86 -7.19 7.49
CA ALA A 50 2.67 -8.27 8.48
C ALA A 50 1.92 -7.78 9.73
N THR A 51 2.28 -6.60 10.26
CA THR A 51 1.56 -5.97 11.36
C THR A 51 0.12 -5.62 10.99
N TYR A 52 -0.09 -5.06 9.81
CA TYR A 52 -1.42 -4.67 9.30
C TYR A 52 -2.39 -5.87 9.22
N VAL A 53 -1.91 -7.02 8.75
CA VAL A 53 -2.73 -8.26 8.67
C VAL A 53 -2.74 -9.10 9.95
N GLY A 54 -2.04 -8.65 11.01
CA GLY A 54 -1.99 -9.34 12.29
C GLY A 54 -1.09 -10.58 12.33
N TYR A 55 -0.10 -10.68 11.41
CA TYR A 55 0.88 -11.76 11.42
C TYR A 55 1.86 -11.60 12.59
N PRO A 56 2.09 -12.65 13.41
CA PRO A 56 2.85 -12.53 14.64
C PRO A 56 4.35 -12.35 14.43
N GLY A 57 5.01 -11.72 15.40
CA GLY A 57 6.47 -11.66 15.51
C GLY A 57 7.15 -10.58 14.66
N GLN A 58 6.37 -9.72 13.96
CA GLN A 58 6.93 -8.67 13.09
C GLN A 58 6.73 -7.24 13.62
N ASN A 59 6.01 -7.07 14.72
CA ASN A 59 5.58 -5.77 15.20
C ASN A 59 6.70 -4.79 15.59
N GLY A 60 7.90 -5.27 15.95
CA GLY A 60 9.05 -4.42 16.28
C GLY A 60 9.96 -4.06 15.11
N LEU A 61 9.65 -4.52 13.88
CA LEU A 61 10.57 -4.48 12.74
C LEU A 61 10.11 -3.54 11.63
N TRP A 62 11.09 -3.01 10.87
CA TRP A 62 10.89 -2.30 9.62
C TRP A 62 11.39 -3.12 8.43
N PRO A 63 10.87 -2.89 7.21
CA PRO A 63 11.43 -3.50 6.01
C PRO A 63 12.89 -3.09 5.81
N ASP A 64 13.73 -4.03 5.39
CA ASP A 64 15.07 -3.69 4.90
C ASP A 64 14.95 -3.20 3.45
N VAL A 65 15.19 -1.91 3.22
CA VAL A 65 15.11 -1.28 1.90
C VAL A 65 16.48 -1.14 1.23
N SER A 66 17.54 -1.73 1.79
CA SER A 66 18.88 -1.70 1.20
C SER A 66 18.93 -2.38 -0.18
N GLN A 67 19.91 -2.00 -1.00
CA GLN A 67 20.17 -2.63 -2.31
C GLN A 67 20.36 -4.14 -2.20
N ALA A 68 21.04 -4.60 -1.14
CA ALA A 68 21.25 -6.01 -0.91
C ALA A 68 19.93 -6.76 -0.68
N ALA A 69 19.03 -6.16 0.11
CA ALA A 69 17.71 -6.74 0.37
C ALA A 69 16.82 -6.72 -0.87
N VAL A 70 16.88 -5.66 -1.69
CA VAL A 70 16.17 -5.57 -2.98
C VAL A 70 16.65 -6.66 -3.93
N ALA A 71 17.97 -6.86 -4.06
CA ALA A 71 18.53 -7.90 -4.91
C ALA A 71 18.15 -9.31 -4.41
N ALA A 72 18.23 -9.55 -3.11
CA ALA A 72 17.83 -10.83 -2.51
C ALA A 72 16.33 -11.14 -2.71
N ASP A 73 15.47 -10.11 -2.59
CA ASP A 73 14.04 -10.25 -2.88
C ASP A 73 13.78 -10.64 -4.33
N THR A 74 14.45 -9.98 -5.28
CA THR A 74 14.36 -10.32 -6.71
C THR A 74 14.72 -11.78 -6.98
N GLU A 75 15.84 -12.27 -6.42
CA GLU A 75 16.23 -13.67 -6.59
C GLU A 75 15.20 -14.63 -5.95
N LYS A 76 14.65 -14.24 -4.79
CA LYS A 76 13.63 -15.04 -4.12
C LYS A 76 12.34 -15.13 -4.94
N ARG A 77 11.91 -14.02 -5.57
CA ARG A 77 10.78 -14.02 -6.50
C ARG A 77 11.02 -14.92 -7.71
N ARG A 78 12.23 -14.92 -8.27
CA ARG A 78 12.62 -15.84 -9.36
C ARG A 78 12.56 -17.31 -8.92
N GLU A 79 13.04 -17.62 -7.71
CA GLU A 79 12.93 -18.98 -7.15
C GLU A 79 11.48 -19.43 -7.01
N PHE A 80 10.60 -18.59 -6.45
CA PHE A 80 9.18 -18.90 -6.29
C PHE A 80 8.50 -19.10 -7.65
N LEU A 81 8.77 -18.22 -8.61
CA LEU A 81 8.24 -18.33 -9.97
C LEU A 81 8.69 -19.67 -10.63
N ALA A 82 9.96 -20.01 -10.47
CA ALA A 82 10.49 -21.28 -11.00
C ALA A 82 9.87 -22.51 -10.32
N LYS A 83 9.63 -22.47 -8.99
CA LYS A 83 8.92 -23.52 -8.26
C LYS A 83 7.48 -23.66 -8.74
N LEU A 84 6.77 -22.53 -8.86
CA LEU A 84 5.38 -22.48 -9.27
C LEU A 84 5.18 -23.05 -10.69
N ARG A 85 6.07 -22.70 -11.62
CA ARG A 85 6.05 -23.18 -13.01
C ARG A 85 6.30 -24.69 -13.17
N LYS A 86 6.83 -25.37 -12.13
CA LYS A 86 6.98 -26.84 -12.10
C LYS A 86 5.68 -27.58 -11.75
N ILE A 87 4.66 -26.89 -11.31
CA ILE A 87 3.34 -27.48 -11.02
C ILE A 87 2.68 -27.98 -12.32
N ASN A 88 2.17 -29.20 -12.29
CA ASN A 88 1.42 -29.75 -13.42
C ASN A 88 -0.01 -29.18 -13.42
N ARG A 89 -0.21 -28.09 -14.15
CA ARG A 89 -1.51 -27.36 -14.25
C ARG A 89 -2.68 -28.22 -14.72
N LYS A 90 -2.44 -29.28 -15.51
CA LYS A 90 -3.49 -30.18 -16.00
C LYS A 90 -4.09 -31.06 -14.90
N ARG A 91 -3.47 -31.06 -13.72
CA ARG A 91 -3.93 -31.81 -12.54
C ARG A 91 -4.54 -30.91 -11.47
N LEU A 92 -4.64 -29.61 -11.72
CA LEU A 92 -5.30 -28.67 -10.82
C LEU A 92 -6.81 -28.62 -11.15
N GLY A 93 -7.63 -28.46 -10.12
CA GLY A 93 -9.04 -28.06 -10.30
C GLY A 93 -9.14 -26.60 -10.75
N ASP A 94 -10.33 -26.18 -11.20
CA ASP A 94 -10.54 -24.86 -11.81
C ASP A 94 -10.12 -23.71 -10.87
N ASP A 95 -10.49 -23.75 -9.60
CA ASP A 95 -10.14 -22.72 -8.62
C ASP A 95 -8.62 -22.68 -8.38
N SER A 96 -8.00 -23.85 -8.15
CA SER A 96 -6.54 -23.95 -7.96
C SER A 96 -5.76 -23.53 -9.22
N LEU A 97 -6.32 -23.74 -10.41
CA LEU A 97 -5.73 -23.28 -11.65
C LEU A 97 -5.80 -21.77 -11.79
N LEU A 98 -6.92 -21.17 -11.41
CA LEU A 98 -7.08 -19.71 -11.37
C LEU A 98 -6.08 -19.08 -10.38
N ASP A 99 -5.99 -19.60 -9.16
CA ASP A 99 -5.04 -19.15 -8.15
C ASP A 99 -3.59 -19.27 -8.65
N TRP A 100 -3.24 -20.40 -9.28
CA TRP A 100 -1.94 -20.58 -9.92
C TRP A 100 -1.65 -19.51 -10.97
N GLN A 101 -2.64 -19.18 -11.84
CA GLN A 101 -2.49 -18.16 -12.88
C GLN A 101 -2.30 -16.76 -12.31
N LEU A 102 -3.05 -16.41 -11.26
CA LEU A 102 -2.95 -15.11 -10.60
C LEU A 102 -1.59 -14.93 -9.92
N VAL A 103 -1.14 -15.93 -9.16
CA VAL A 103 0.15 -15.87 -8.47
C VAL A 103 1.32 -15.93 -9.46
N GLU A 104 1.22 -16.72 -10.53
CA GLU A 104 2.25 -16.76 -11.59
C GLU A 104 2.39 -15.41 -12.28
N LYS A 105 1.26 -14.79 -12.67
CA LYS A 105 1.25 -13.46 -13.29
C LYS A 105 1.83 -12.40 -12.37
N ASN A 106 1.49 -12.45 -11.07
CA ASN A 106 2.01 -11.51 -10.07
C ASN A 106 3.52 -11.66 -9.90
N LEU A 107 4.02 -12.88 -9.67
CA LEU A 107 5.46 -13.14 -9.52
C LEU A 107 6.25 -12.80 -10.79
N ALA A 108 5.73 -13.16 -11.98
CA ALA A 108 6.35 -12.79 -13.24
C ALA A 108 6.44 -11.27 -13.39
N GLY A 109 5.34 -10.55 -13.08
CA GLY A 109 5.32 -9.10 -13.11
C GLY A 109 6.31 -8.46 -12.13
N GLN A 110 6.48 -9.02 -10.92
CA GLN A 110 7.47 -8.55 -9.95
C GLN A 110 8.91 -8.77 -10.46
N VAL A 111 9.19 -9.94 -11.04
CA VAL A 111 10.50 -10.25 -11.65
C VAL A 111 10.78 -9.30 -12.82
N ASP A 112 9.81 -9.10 -13.71
CA ASP A 112 9.95 -8.17 -14.86
C ASP A 112 10.17 -6.73 -14.37
N SER A 113 9.47 -6.30 -13.32
CA SER A 113 9.61 -4.96 -12.74
C SER A 113 10.97 -4.73 -12.08
N SER A 114 11.64 -5.78 -11.62
CA SER A 114 12.96 -5.67 -11.01
C SER A 114 14.06 -5.22 -11.97
N GLU A 115 13.79 -5.20 -13.28
CA GLU A 115 14.68 -4.64 -14.30
C GLU A 115 14.66 -3.10 -14.33
N PHE A 116 13.65 -2.48 -13.68
CA PHE A 116 13.48 -1.04 -13.61
C PHE A 116 13.78 -0.52 -12.21
N PRO A 117 14.26 0.71 -12.09
CA PRO A 117 14.83 1.25 -10.85
C PRO A 117 13.77 1.82 -9.89
N ASP A 118 12.62 1.14 -9.74
CA ASP A 118 11.50 1.56 -8.88
C ASP A 118 11.91 1.73 -7.41
N GLN A 119 12.93 1.00 -6.95
CA GLN A 119 13.45 1.04 -5.60
C GLN A 119 14.02 2.40 -5.19
N TYR A 120 14.25 3.32 -6.12
CA TYR A 120 14.74 4.66 -5.82
C TYR A 120 13.61 5.70 -5.68
N ILE A 121 12.37 5.37 -6.07
CA ILE A 121 11.20 6.26 -5.98
C ILE A 121 10.48 6.03 -4.65
N LEU A 122 11.13 6.39 -3.53
CA LEU A 122 10.67 6.06 -2.18
C LEU A 122 9.85 7.15 -1.50
N ILE A 123 9.89 8.39 -1.99
CA ILE A 123 9.33 9.54 -1.30
C ILE A 123 8.61 10.49 -2.25
N HIS A 124 7.41 10.91 -1.89
CA HIS A 124 6.62 11.92 -2.59
C HIS A 124 5.54 12.48 -1.64
N GLN A 125 4.77 13.51 -2.06
CA GLN A 125 3.76 14.17 -1.21
C GLN A 125 2.64 13.26 -0.69
N ARG A 126 2.43 12.08 -1.27
CA ARG A 126 1.36 11.14 -0.87
C ARG A 126 1.86 9.97 -0.02
N GLY A 127 3.16 9.85 0.18
CA GLY A 127 3.73 8.74 0.95
C GLY A 127 5.25 8.73 0.92
N GLY A 128 5.82 7.91 1.78
CA GLY A 128 7.24 7.72 2.02
C GLY A 128 7.53 7.66 3.52
N VAL A 129 8.80 7.53 3.86
CA VAL A 129 9.25 7.37 5.25
C VAL A 129 8.79 8.51 6.18
N GLN A 130 8.61 9.73 5.64
CA GLN A 130 8.18 10.92 6.39
C GLN A 130 6.75 10.82 6.97
N GLN A 131 5.89 9.98 6.39
CA GLN A 131 4.52 9.74 6.86
C GLN A 131 4.33 8.30 7.33
N GLY A 132 4.94 7.35 6.64
CA GLY A 132 4.74 5.91 6.84
C GLY A 132 5.12 5.42 8.24
N ILE A 133 6.06 6.09 8.93
CA ILE A 133 6.42 5.72 10.32
C ILE A 133 5.24 6.00 11.25
N ALA A 134 4.69 7.21 11.24
CA ALA A 134 3.56 7.57 12.10
C ALA A 134 2.30 6.75 11.75
N GLU A 135 2.02 6.56 10.46
CA GLU A 135 0.91 5.72 9.98
C GLU A 135 1.03 4.28 10.48
N THR A 136 2.21 3.67 10.36
CA THR A 136 2.43 2.30 10.84
C THR A 136 2.23 2.18 12.34
N LEU A 137 2.78 3.11 13.13
CA LEU A 137 2.59 3.13 14.59
C LEU A 137 1.11 3.23 14.97
N SER A 138 0.34 4.08 14.28
CA SER A 138 -1.08 4.26 14.55
C SER A 138 -1.95 3.03 14.28
N MET A 139 -1.50 2.12 13.41
CA MET A 139 -2.18 0.87 13.07
C MET A 139 -1.76 -0.31 13.95
N MET A 140 -0.73 -0.14 14.78
CA MET A 140 -0.25 -1.20 15.66
C MET A 140 -1.27 -1.54 16.76
N PRO A 141 -1.35 -2.80 17.18
CA PRO A 141 -2.24 -3.19 18.28
C PRO A 141 -1.81 -2.52 19.60
N GLN A 142 -2.82 -2.25 20.46
CA GLN A 142 -2.69 -1.58 21.77
C GLN A 142 -3.52 -2.31 22.83
N ARG A 143 -3.47 -3.64 22.85
CA ARG A 143 -4.36 -4.51 23.67
C ARG A 143 -3.77 -4.89 25.01
N ASN A 144 -2.44 -4.85 25.13
CA ASN A 144 -1.70 -5.32 26.28
C ASN A 144 -0.28 -4.74 26.31
N ARG A 145 0.45 -4.98 27.42
CA ARG A 145 1.81 -4.50 27.61
C ARG A 145 2.77 -4.90 26.49
N GLN A 146 2.67 -6.10 25.95
CA GLN A 146 3.56 -6.57 24.88
C GLN A 146 3.40 -5.73 23.60
N ASP A 147 2.17 -5.36 23.27
CA ASP A 147 1.89 -4.51 22.11
C ASP A 147 2.63 -3.15 22.22
N PHE A 148 2.68 -2.54 23.41
CA PHE A 148 3.43 -1.29 23.65
C PHE A 148 4.95 -1.51 23.65
N GLN A 149 5.44 -2.63 24.15
CA GLN A 149 6.86 -2.99 24.04
C GLN A 149 7.30 -3.15 22.58
N ASP A 150 6.46 -3.78 21.76
CA ASP A 150 6.70 -3.92 20.32
C ASP A 150 6.72 -2.54 19.63
N GLN A 151 5.83 -1.61 20.04
CA GLN A 151 5.84 -0.23 19.51
C GLN A 151 7.10 0.53 19.90
N LEU A 152 7.57 0.43 21.15
CA LEU A 152 8.84 1.03 21.59
C LEU A 152 10.02 0.45 20.80
N THR A 153 10.03 -0.86 20.58
CA THR A 153 11.05 -1.53 19.76
C THR A 153 11.04 -1.00 18.33
N ARG A 154 9.84 -0.86 17.74
CA ARG A 154 9.68 -0.32 16.38
C ARG A 154 10.11 1.15 16.30
N LEU A 155 9.77 1.98 17.28
CA LEU A 155 10.26 3.35 17.39
C LEU A 155 11.81 3.39 17.43
N THR A 156 12.43 2.58 18.29
CA THR A 156 13.90 2.49 18.39
C THR A 156 14.54 2.15 17.04
N ASN A 157 13.96 1.22 16.29
CA ASN A 157 14.49 0.77 15.02
C ASN A 157 14.19 1.74 13.84
N ALA A 158 13.34 2.75 14.04
CA ALA A 158 12.91 3.65 12.97
C ALA A 158 14.03 4.59 12.49
N SER A 159 14.98 4.96 13.34
CA SER A 159 16.13 5.79 12.92
C SER A 159 16.98 5.10 11.85
N ALA A 160 17.31 3.81 12.03
CA ALA A 160 18.05 3.03 11.04
C ALA A 160 17.25 2.87 9.73
N TYR A 161 15.92 2.74 9.82
CA TYR A 161 15.07 2.70 8.64
C TYR A 161 15.06 4.03 7.88
N ILE A 162 15.05 5.18 8.56
CA ILE A 162 15.20 6.50 7.93
C ILE A 162 16.56 6.61 7.22
N GLU A 163 17.65 6.19 7.89
CA GLU A 163 19.00 6.22 7.32
C GLU A 163 19.12 5.37 6.05
N GLN A 164 18.53 4.16 6.04
CA GLN A 164 18.46 3.32 4.84
C GLN A 164 17.71 4.02 3.70
N ASN A 165 16.59 4.67 4.00
CA ASN A 165 15.84 5.44 2.99
C ASN A 165 16.69 6.59 2.42
N ILE A 166 17.39 7.36 3.27
CA ILE A 166 18.29 8.42 2.82
C ILE A 166 19.39 7.85 1.90
N ALA A 167 19.98 6.71 2.24
CA ALA A 167 21.01 6.08 1.42
C ALA A 167 20.48 5.69 0.04
N MET A 168 19.28 5.09 -0.03
CA MET A 168 18.63 4.72 -1.30
C MET A 168 18.26 5.95 -2.15
N LEU A 169 17.71 6.99 -1.53
CA LEU A 169 17.39 8.25 -2.20
C LEU A 169 18.66 8.91 -2.77
N ARG A 170 19.76 8.90 -2.01
CA ARG A 170 21.05 9.44 -2.44
C ARG A 170 21.61 8.68 -3.65
N GLU A 171 21.48 7.35 -3.65
CA GLU A 171 21.87 6.52 -4.78
C GLU A 171 21.02 6.80 -6.02
N GLY A 172 19.69 6.90 -5.84
CA GLY A 172 18.77 7.29 -6.92
C GLY A 172 19.12 8.63 -7.52
N LEU A 173 19.38 9.63 -6.67
CA LEU A 173 19.82 10.96 -7.10
C LEU A 173 21.10 10.88 -7.93
N ALA A 174 22.11 10.15 -7.49
CA ALA A 174 23.37 9.95 -8.21
C ALA A 174 23.18 9.28 -9.58
N LYS A 175 22.12 8.49 -9.75
CA LYS A 175 21.76 7.84 -11.02
C LYS A 175 20.81 8.65 -11.89
N GLY A 176 20.38 9.85 -11.45
CA GLY A 176 19.39 10.68 -12.13
C GLY A 176 17.96 10.10 -12.04
N ILE A 177 17.68 9.28 -11.05
CA ILE A 177 16.37 8.63 -10.84
C ILE A 177 15.74 9.18 -9.57
N THR A 178 14.83 10.11 -9.75
CA THR A 178 14.11 10.79 -8.66
C THR A 178 12.66 11.02 -9.04
N PRO A 179 11.73 11.18 -8.08
CA PRO A 179 10.44 11.77 -8.40
C PRO A 179 10.59 13.17 -8.98
N PRO A 180 9.61 13.67 -9.76
CA PRO A 180 9.58 15.06 -10.20
C PRO A 180 9.60 16.03 -9.01
N GLN A 181 10.36 17.13 -9.11
CA GLN A 181 10.45 18.17 -8.07
C GLN A 181 9.08 18.61 -7.54
N ILE A 182 8.10 18.77 -8.43
CA ILE A 182 6.75 19.22 -8.07
C ILE A 182 6.06 18.27 -7.08
N THR A 183 6.36 16.96 -7.12
CA THR A 183 5.79 15.96 -6.22
C THR A 183 6.49 15.90 -4.87
N LEU A 184 7.59 16.60 -4.72
CA LEU A 184 8.40 16.69 -3.51
C LEU A 184 8.18 17.99 -2.72
N ARG A 185 7.46 18.95 -3.31
CA ARG A 185 7.27 20.32 -2.77
C ARG A 185 6.82 20.33 -1.29
N ASP A 186 5.91 19.47 -0.93
CA ASP A 186 5.27 19.46 0.39
C ASP A 186 5.99 18.55 1.40
N VAL A 187 6.97 17.74 0.94
CA VAL A 187 7.69 16.77 1.78
C VAL A 187 8.45 17.42 2.95
N PRO A 188 9.17 18.53 2.79
CA PRO A 188 9.83 19.19 3.92
C PRO A 188 8.85 19.60 5.02
N GLN A 189 7.68 20.12 4.65
CA GLN A 189 6.66 20.51 5.64
C GLN A 189 6.06 19.27 6.33
N GLN A 190 5.87 18.16 5.62
CA GLN A 190 5.41 16.90 6.20
C GLN A 190 6.41 16.39 7.25
N ILE A 191 7.72 16.47 6.97
CA ILE A 191 8.76 16.11 7.96
C ILE A 191 8.66 17.03 9.18
N ARG A 192 8.58 18.35 9.00
CA ARG A 192 8.45 19.30 10.14
C ARG A 192 7.22 19.01 10.99
N ASN A 193 6.11 18.64 10.38
CA ASN A 193 4.89 18.28 11.09
C ASN A 193 5.05 17.00 11.93
N THR A 194 5.98 16.12 11.56
CA THR A 194 6.29 14.90 12.30
C THR A 194 7.16 15.16 13.54
N ILE A 195 7.99 16.24 13.52
CA ILE A 195 8.93 16.61 14.55
C ILE A 195 8.66 18.02 15.12
N PRO A 196 7.46 18.31 15.65
CA PRO A 196 7.17 19.59 16.29
C PRO A 196 8.08 19.83 17.51
N GLU A 197 8.23 21.12 17.92
CA GLU A 197 9.02 21.47 19.10
C GLU A 197 8.51 20.78 20.38
N ASP A 198 7.19 20.76 20.57
CA ASP A 198 6.55 20.00 21.64
C ASP A 198 6.29 18.55 21.20
N VAL A 199 7.03 17.62 21.78
CA VAL A 199 6.88 16.18 21.48
C VAL A 199 5.48 15.65 21.75
N ASN A 200 4.69 16.29 22.61
CA ASN A 200 3.31 15.89 22.86
C ASN A 200 2.40 16.10 21.64
N GLN A 201 2.79 16.95 20.72
CA GLN A 201 2.09 17.20 19.46
C GLN A 201 2.58 16.31 18.31
N SER A 202 3.61 15.48 18.53
CA SER A 202 4.16 14.62 17.52
C SER A 202 3.19 13.48 17.17
N PRO A 203 2.88 13.24 15.89
CA PRO A 203 2.10 12.09 15.47
C PRO A 203 2.77 10.75 15.81
N LEU A 204 4.08 10.73 16.05
CA LEU A 204 4.82 9.55 16.49
C LEU A 204 4.41 9.08 17.90
N LEU A 205 3.82 9.95 18.70
CA LEU A 205 3.34 9.65 20.05
C LEU A 205 1.85 9.22 20.07
N SER A 206 1.14 9.32 18.95
CA SER A 206 -0.31 9.13 18.89
C SER A 206 -0.80 7.76 19.40
N SER A 207 0.01 6.72 19.25
CA SER A 207 -0.31 5.39 19.74
C SER A 207 -0.14 5.21 21.26
N PHE A 208 0.44 6.20 21.96
CA PHE A 208 0.61 6.21 23.41
C PHE A 208 -0.39 7.14 24.12
N THR A 209 -1.59 7.27 23.58
CA THR A 209 -2.64 8.15 24.13
C THR A 209 -3.83 7.39 24.74
N ASN A 210 -3.98 6.11 24.41
CA ASN A 210 -5.05 5.27 24.92
C ASN A 210 -4.49 3.93 25.38
N PHE A 211 -4.66 3.64 26.66
CA PHE A 211 -4.19 2.39 27.26
C PHE A 211 -5.37 1.54 27.73
N PRO A 212 -5.28 0.21 27.66
CA PRO A 212 -6.31 -0.68 28.21
C PRO A 212 -6.22 -0.69 29.74
N ASP A 213 -7.33 -0.99 30.42
CA ASP A 213 -7.43 -1.06 31.90
C ASP A 213 -6.43 -2.04 32.55
N SER A 214 -5.84 -2.94 31.77
CA SER A 214 -4.83 -3.90 32.23
C SER A 214 -3.43 -3.29 32.44
N ILE A 215 -3.22 -2.02 32.04
CA ILE A 215 -1.98 -1.27 32.22
C ILE A 215 -2.23 -0.24 33.34
N SER A 216 -1.41 -0.25 34.38
CA SER A 216 -1.55 0.69 35.49
C SER A 216 -1.05 2.08 35.10
N ASP A 217 -1.54 3.13 35.80
CA ASP A 217 -1.15 4.53 35.57
C ASP A 217 0.38 4.72 35.64
N ASP A 218 1.07 4.02 36.54
CA ASP A 218 2.53 4.08 36.66
C ASP A 218 3.23 3.45 35.43
N GLU A 219 2.71 2.35 34.91
CA GLU A 219 3.23 1.72 33.69
C GLU A 219 2.93 2.57 32.46
N GLU A 220 1.74 3.15 32.35
CA GLU A 220 1.39 4.10 31.32
C GLU A 220 2.37 5.28 31.29
N ALA A 221 2.58 5.92 32.43
CA ALA A 221 3.52 7.03 32.57
C ALA A 221 4.95 6.62 32.13
N ALA A 222 5.40 5.42 32.49
CA ALA A 222 6.72 4.91 32.12
C ALA A 222 6.83 4.65 30.59
N LEU A 223 5.79 4.06 29.96
CA LEU A 223 5.74 3.80 28.52
C LEU A 223 5.75 5.11 27.73
N ILE A 224 4.94 6.10 28.14
CA ILE A 224 4.92 7.43 27.52
C ILE A 224 6.29 8.12 27.67
N ALA A 225 6.90 8.07 28.84
CA ALA A 225 8.20 8.69 29.07
C ALA A 225 9.28 8.07 28.17
N GLU A 226 9.30 6.75 28.06
CA GLU A 226 10.25 6.04 27.19
C GLU A 226 9.99 6.33 25.70
N ALA A 227 8.73 6.35 25.25
CA ALA A 227 8.39 6.74 23.89
C ALA A 227 8.88 8.16 23.56
N LYS A 228 8.60 9.13 24.44
CA LYS A 228 9.09 10.51 24.29
C LYS A 228 10.60 10.57 24.22
N ARG A 229 11.31 9.82 25.08
CA ARG A 229 12.78 9.77 25.07
C ARG A 229 13.31 9.26 23.73
N ILE A 230 12.79 8.13 23.23
CA ILE A 230 13.19 7.55 21.94
C ILE A 230 12.90 8.54 20.80
N ILE A 231 11.72 9.15 20.79
CA ILE A 231 11.32 10.11 19.76
C ILE A 231 12.28 11.31 19.75
N THR A 232 12.55 11.91 20.89
CA THR A 232 13.36 13.13 20.96
C THR A 232 14.84 12.88 20.76
N GLU A 233 15.38 11.78 21.32
CA GLU A 233 16.83 11.50 21.28
C GLU A 233 17.28 10.77 20.01
N GLN A 234 16.39 10.01 19.35
CA GLN A 234 16.75 9.19 18.19
C GLN A 234 16.01 9.59 16.92
N LEU A 235 14.66 9.69 16.95
CA LEU A 235 13.90 9.93 15.74
C LEU A 235 13.98 11.39 15.26
N TYR A 236 13.89 12.35 16.16
CA TYR A 236 14.01 13.77 15.77
C TYR A 236 15.35 14.06 15.08
N PRO A 237 16.51 13.61 15.57
CA PRO A 237 17.77 13.74 14.86
C PRO A 237 17.75 13.06 13.46
N ALA A 238 17.19 11.86 13.34
CA ALA A 238 17.11 11.14 12.06
C ALA A 238 16.19 11.85 11.06
N PHE A 239 15.02 12.33 11.50
CA PHE A 239 14.13 13.14 10.65
C PHE A 239 14.75 14.50 10.27
N ASN A 240 15.51 15.13 11.15
CA ASN A 240 16.24 16.35 10.81
C ASN A 240 17.32 16.09 9.76
N GLN A 241 18.02 14.96 9.81
CA GLN A 241 18.96 14.56 8.75
C GLN A 241 18.21 14.37 7.41
N LEU A 242 17.05 13.71 7.43
CA LEU A 242 16.21 13.59 6.24
C LEU A 242 15.77 14.95 5.73
N LEU A 243 15.32 15.86 6.61
CA LEU A 243 14.87 17.20 6.24
C LEU A 243 15.99 17.99 5.56
N VAL A 244 17.17 18.05 6.18
CA VAL A 244 18.33 18.73 5.61
C VAL A 244 18.69 18.13 4.25
N PHE A 245 18.79 16.82 4.15
CA PHE A 245 19.07 16.14 2.89
C PHE A 245 18.03 16.48 1.80
N MET A 246 16.76 16.49 2.13
CA MET A 246 15.68 16.84 1.19
C MET A 246 15.82 18.29 0.70
N GLU A 247 16.10 19.23 1.58
CA GLU A 247 16.14 20.65 1.25
C GLU A 247 17.43 21.09 0.56
N THR A 248 18.59 20.52 0.96
CA THR A 248 19.89 20.97 0.46
C THR A 248 20.39 20.19 -0.74
N ASP A 249 20.05 18.90 -0.83
CA ASP A 249 20.62 18.01 -1.83
C ASP A 249 19.56 17.41 -2.76
N TYR A 250 18.51 16.79 -2.21
CA TYR A 250 17.62 15.94 -3.02
C TYR A 250 16.67 16.76 -3.89
N ILE A 251 15.87 17.65 -3.31
CA ILE A 251 14.87 18.45 -4.05
C ILE A 251 15.53 19.38 -5.07
N PRO A 252 16.60 20.13 -4.73
CA PRO A 252 17.23 21.01 -5.71
C PRO A 252 17.77 20.28 -6.95
N ASN A 253 18.16 19.02 -6.82
CA ASN A 253 18.73 18.21 -7.89
C ASN A 253 17.79 17.14 -8.45
N ALA A 254 16.54 17.10 -7.98
CA ALA A 254 15.53 16.16 -8.49
C ALA A 254 15.05 16.55 -9.90
N ALA A 255 14.43 15.60 -10.60
CA ALA A 255 13.96 15.79 -11.96
C ALA A 255 12.98 16.96 -12.06
N SER A 256 13.26 17.92 -12.95
CA SER A 256 12.37 19.04 -13.27
C SER A 256 11.21 18.63 -14.18
N SER A 257 11.40 17.59 -15.00
CA SER A 257 10.36 17.03 -15.86
C SER A 257 9.41 16.15 -15.05
N ILE A 258 8.12 16.16 -15.43
CA ILE A 258 7.10 15.26 -14.91
C ILE A 258 6.99 13.96 -15.71
N ALA A 259 7.69 13.85 -16.82
CA ALA A 259 7.60 12.70 -17.73
C ALA A 259 8.59 11.62 -17.32
N LEU A 260 8.09 10.40 -17.08
CA LEU A 260 8.95 9.26 -16.79
C LEU A 260 9.90 8.95 -17.96
N SER A 261 9.47 9.23 -19.21
CA SER A 261 10.27 9.06 -20.42
C SER A 261 11.58 9.88 -20.45
N ASP A 262 11.68 10.93 -19.62
CA ASP A 262 12.87 11.79 -19.56
C ASP A 262 13.93 11.26 -18.59
N MET A 263 13.61 10.21 -17.84
CA MET A 263 14.56 9.51 -16.98
C MET A 263 15.44 8.52 -17.78
N PRO A 264 16.58 8.08 -17.25
CA PRO A 264 17.37 7.02 -17.84
C PRO A 264 16.50 5.78 -18.12
N ASP A 265 16.53 5.29 -19.37
CA ASP A 265 15.67 4.23 -19.90
C ASP A 265 14.14 4.43 -19.67
N GLY A 266 13.74 5.68 -19.47
CA GLY A 266 12.39 6.05 -19.06
C GLY A 266 11.30 5.65 -20.03
N THR A 267 11.55 5.63 -21.33
CA THR A 267 10.58 5.16 -22.34
C THR A 267 10.25 3.67 -22.16
N ASN A 268 11.26 2.82 -21.97
CA ASN A 268 11.04 1.38 -21.72
C ASN A 268 10.34 1.17 -20.38
N TRP A 269 10.75 1.91 -19.36
CA TRP A 269 10.10 1.87 -18.05
C TRP A 269 8.63 2.29 -18.12
N TYR A 270 8.31 3.37 -18.85
CA TYR A 270 6.92 3.81 -19.04
C TYR A 270 6.09 2.75 -19.77
N ASN A 271 6.61 2.17 -20.87
CA ASN A 271 5.93 1.11 -21.60
C ASN A 271 5.70 -0.15 -20.75
N HIS A 272 6.66 -0.50 -19.91
CA HIS A 272 6.50 -1.57 -18.92
C HIS A 272 5.35 -1.28 -17.95
N ARG A 273 5.28 -0.06 -17.39
CA ARG A 273 4.19 0.39 -16.53
C ARG A 273 2.84 0.34 -17.24
N VAL A 274 2.76 0.84 -18.48
CA VAL A 274 1.54 0.76 -19.29
C VAL A 274 1.06 -0.70 -19.39
N LYS A 275 1.94 -1.63 -19.76
CA LYS A 275 1.61 -3.06 -19.85
C LYS A 275 1.14 -3.65 -18.52
N GLN A 276 1.80 -3.30 -17.42
CA GLN A 276 1.42 -3.78 -16.08
C GLN A 276 0.03 -3.30 -15.68
N PHE A 277 -0.26 -1.99 -15.80
CA PHE A 277 -1.51 -1.40 -15.36
C PHE A 277 -2.69 -1.77 -16.24
N THR A 278 -2.50 -1.84 -17.56
CA THR A 278 -3.59 -2.13 -18.49
C THR A 278 -3.78 -3.61 -18.76
N THR A 279 -2.76 -4.43 -18.45
CA THR A 279 -2.72 -5.86 -18.81
C THR A 279 -2.97 -6.13 -20.30
N SER A 280 -2.71 -5.14 -21.15
CA SER A 280 -2.91 -5.18 -22.60
C SER A 280 -1.57 -5.04 -23.35
N SER A 281 -1.59 -5.29 -24.65
CA SER A 281 -0.45 -5.05 -25.55
C SER A 281 -0.54 -3.70 -26.28
N LEU A 282 -1.49 -2.84 -25.89
CA LEU A 282 -1.65 -1.52 -26.49
C LEU A 282 -0.47 -0.63 -26.13
N THR A 283 -0.03 0.16 -27.10
CA THR A 283 0.97 1.22 -26.90
C THR A 283 0.37 2.42 -26.17
N ALA A 284 1.19 3.27 -25.60
CA ALA A 284 0.75 4.51 -24.96
C ALA A 284 -0.08 5.40 -25.91
N ASN A 285 0.30 5.49 -27.17
CA ASN A 285 -0.44 6.26 -28.17
C ASN A 285 -1.80 5.66 -28.48
N GLU A 286 -1.89 4.34 -28.68
CA GLU A 286 -3.18 3.67 -28.91
C GLU A 286 -4.13 3.84 -27.72
N ILE A 287 -3.61 3.81 -26.49
CA ILE A 287 -4.42 4.07 -25.27
C ILE A 287 -4.86 5.53 -25.23
N HIS A 288 -4.00 6.47 -25.61
CA HIS A 288 -4.33 7.89 -25.68
C HIS A 288 -5.47 8.15 -26.68
N GLU A 289 -5.34 7.64 -27.90
CA GLU A 289 -6.39 7.78 -28.95
C GLU A 289 -7.71 7.10 -28.51
N LEU A 290 -7.63 5.93 -27.90
CA LEU A 290 -8.79 5.27 -27.31
C LEU A 290 -9.44 6.18 -26.24
N GLY A 291 -8.62 6.77 -25.36
CA GLY A 291 -9.09 7.69 -24.32
C GLY A 291 -9.82 8.91 -24.93
N LEU A 292 -9.26 9.53 -25.96
CA LEU A 292 -9.91 10.65 -26.67
C LEU A 292 -11.25 10.23 -27.28
N SER A 293 -11.32 9.05 -27.91
CA SER A 293 -12.56 8.53 -28.51
C SER A 293 -13.63 8.26 -27.44
N GLU A 294 -13.25 7.69 -26.29
CA GLU A 294 -14.15 7.41 -25.17
C GLU A 294 -14.64 8.69 -24.49
N VAL A 295 -13.79 9.68 -24.30
CA VAL A 295 -14.21 11.00 -23.78
C VAL A 295 -15.26 11.61 -24.71
N LYS A 296 -15.06 11.56 -26.02
CA LYS A 296 -16.04 12.04 -27.01
C LYS A 296 -17.35 11.27 -26.94
N ARG A 297 -17.31 9.94 -26.86
CA ARG A 297 -18.47 9.08 -26.74
C ARG A 297 -19.25 9.39 -25.45
N ILE A 298 -18.56 9.38 -24.29
CA ILE A 298 -19.17 9.65 -22.99
C ILE A 298 -19.79 11.05 -22.96
N ARG A 299 -19.12 12.06 -23.56
CA ARG A 299 -19.66 13.41 -23.61
C ARG A 299 -20.97 13.46 -24.39
N ALA A 300 -21.07 12.79 -25.53
CA ALA A 300 -22.29 12.73 -26.31
C ALA A 300 -23.43 12.02 -25.55
N GLU A 301 -23.12 10.97 -24.77
CA GLU A 301 -24.10 10.30 -23.92
C GLU A 301 -24.55 11.19 -22.76
N MET A 302 -23.63 11.95 -22.13
CA MET A 302 -23.97 12.91 -21.10
C MET A 302 -24.89 14.01 -21.61
N ASP A 303 -24.61 14.57 -22.78
CA ASP A 303 -25.46 15.60 -23.39
C ASP A 303 -26.88 15.07 -23.66
N LYS A 304 -27.00 13.80 -24.04
CA LYS A 304 -28.31 13.13 -24.19
C LYS A 304 -29.03 12.98 -22.85
N VAL A 305 -28.34 12.49 -21.80
CA VAL A 305 -28.92 12.34 -20.46
C VAL A 305 -29.40 13.70 -19.90
N ILE A 306 -28.64 14.76 -20.15
CA ILE A 306 -29.02 16.12 -19.74
C ILE A 306 -30.32 16.54 -20.46
N ALA A 307 -30.41 16.33 -21.78
CA ALA A 307 -31.61 16.63 -22.53
C ALA A 307 -32.81 15.80 -22.04
N ASP A 308 -32.61 14.50 -21.80
CA ASP A 308 -33.66 13.58 -21.31
C ASP A 308 -34.13 13.95 -19.88
N SER A 309 -33.30 14.62 -19.07
CA SER A 309 -33.66 15.11 -17.74
C SER A 309 -34.54 16.35 -17.74
N GLY A 310 -34.73 16.97 -18.91
CA GLY A 310 -35.47 18.24 -19.05
C GLY A 310 -34.73 19.47 -18.53
N PHE A 311 -33.42 19.35 -18.20
CA PHE A 311 -32.62 20.50 -17.79
C PHE A 311 -32.26 21.36 -19.00
N GLU A 312 -32.61 22.67 -18.91
CA GLU A 312 -32.28 23.65 -19.93
C GLU A 312 -30.97 24.37 -19.54
N GLY A 313 -29.88 24.04 -20.22
CA GLY A 313 -28.57 24.64 -19.97
C GLY A 313 -27.40 23.82 -20.52
N SER A 314 -26.19 24.37 -20.35
CA SER A 314 -24.96 23.73 -20.74
C SER A 314 -24.59 22.59 -19.74
N PHE A 315 -23.64 21.74 -20.14
CA PHE A 315 -23.06 20.73 -19.26
C PHE A 315 -22.47 21.34 -17.96
N SER A 316 -21.83 22.50 -18.06
CA SER A 316 -21.26 23.18 -16.90
C SER A 316 -22.34 23.62 -15.93
N GLU A 317 -23.43 24.17 -16.45
CA GLU A 317 -24.59 24.59 -15.63
C GLU A 317 -25.29 23.37 -15.02
N PHE A 318 -25.43 22.28 -15.75
CA PHE A 318 -25.98 21.05 -15.21
C PHE A 318 -25.11 20.47 -14.08
N THR A 319 -23.79 20.43 -14.26
CA THR A 319 -22.89 19.97 -13.20
C THR A 319 -22.88 20.90 -12.00
N HIS A 320 -23.04 22.20 -12.20
CA HIS A 320 -23.20 23.17 -11.10
C HIS A 320 -24.52 22.92 -10.37
N PHE A 321 -25.64 22.75 -11.11
CA PHE A 321 -26.93 22.39 -10.53
C PHE A 321 -26.85 21.13 -9.67
N LEU A 322 -26.26 20.05 -10.16
CA LEU A 322 -26.07 18.81 -9.39
C LEU A 322 -25.27 19.01 -8.11
N ARG A 323 -24.32 19.94 -8.10
CA ARG A 323 -23.44 20.22 -6.93
C ARG A 323 -24.05 21.18 -5.91
N THR A 324 -25.03 21.97 -6.28
CA THR A 324 -25.51 23.08 -5.45
C THR A 324 -26.98 23.01 -5.08
N ASP A 325 -27.78 22.27 -5.87
CA ASP A 325 -29.20 22.17 -5.58
C ASP A 325 -29.44 21.25 -4.39
N LYS A 326 -30.25 21.74 -3.44
CA LYS A 326 -30.52 21.08 -2.17
C LYS A 326 -31.22 19.73 -2.31
N GLN A 327 -31.90 19.46 -3.42
CA GLN A 327 -32.55 18.16 -3.65
C GLN A 327 -31.60 16.97 -3.70
N PHE A 328 -30.32 17.22 -3.98
CA PHE A 328 -29.29 16.17 -4.07
C PHE A 328 -28.52 15.95 -2.75
N TYR A 329 -28.84 16.73 -1.71
CA TYR A 329 -28.10 16.69 -0.46
C TYR A 329 -29.03 16.43 0.73
N MET A 330 -28.65 15.49 1.55
CA MET A 330 -29.32 15.24 2.81
C MET A 330 -28.83 16.24 3.87
N THR A 331 -29.77 16.74 4.70
CA THR A 331 -29.48 17.74 5.72
C THR A 331 -29.14 17.16 7.08
N SER A 332 -29.36 15.83 7.27
CA SER A 332 -29.05 15.11 8.50
C SER A 332 -28.48 13.72 8.21
N ALA A 333 -27.78 13.16 9.18
CA ALA A 333 -27.28 11.77 9.10
C ALA A 333 -28.42 10.76 9.05
N GLU A 334 -29.53 11.05 9.76
CA GLU A 334 -30.72 10.21 9.80
C GLU A 334 -31.40 10.16 8.42
N ASP A 335 -31.51 11.29 7.73
CA ASP A 335 -32.09 11.37 6.39
C ASP A 335 -31.23 10.63 5.37
N LEU A 336 -29.90 10.75 5.48
CA LEU A 336 -28.96 10.00 4.64
C LEU A 336 -29.12 8.51 4.83
N LEU A 337 -29.14 8.03 6.08
CA LEU A 337 -29.32 6.61 6.40
C LEU A 337 -30.69 6.09 5.96
N ARG A 338 -31.75 6.91 6.03
CA ARG A 338 -33.08 6.55 5.52
C ARG A 338 -33.03 6.37 4.01
N GLY A 339 -32.46 7.32 3.27
CA GLY A 339 -32.36 7.24 1.81
C GLY A 339 -31.53 6.06 1.29
N TYR A 340 -30.65 5.48 2.12
CA TYR A 340 -29.92 4.23 1.78
C TYR A 340 -30.72 2.95 2.08
N ARG A 341 -31.78 3.03 2.89
CA ARG A 341 -32.61 1.85 3.27
C ARG A 341 -33.83 1.68 2.36
N ASP A 342 -34.31 2.76 1.79
CA ASP A 342 -35.45 2.81 0.85
C ASP A 342 -34.99 2.56 -0.59
#